data_85ea0eb47f7740c41f2f7eaa096ac926
#
_entry.id   85ea0eb47f7740c41f2f7eaa096ac926
#
_cell.length_a   1.000
_cell.length_b   1.000
_cell.length_c   1.000
_cell.angle_alpha   90.00
_cell.angle_beta   90.00
_cell.angle_gamma   90.00
#
_symmetry.space_group_name_H-M   'P 1'
#
loop_
_entity.id
_entity.type
_entity.pdbx_description
1 polymer ?
#
loop_
_entity_poly.entity_id
_entity_poly.type
_entity_poly.pdbx_seq_one_letter_code
_entity_poly.pdbx_strand_id
1 'polypeptide(L)'
;LIIGGSTTAYYLAKQLLTMGIDVKIIDKNRERCEELSDLLPKATIICGEGTDQDVLMEEGVNWMDSFVTLTDVDEENILLSLFAKEHAPKIKSITKVNNTTFDEVINKLDLDSIIYPKYVTAEYIVRYVRAMKNTIGSNVETLYRLVNNRVEALEFVIRQSSPILDIPLEKLSLKKNLLIASIYRD
;
A
#
# COMPACT_ATOMS: atom_id res chain seq x y z
N LEU A 1 1.81 5.61 -12.72
CA LEU A 1 3.22 5.94 -12.92
C LEU A 1 4.02 5.56 -11.68
N ILE A 2 5.15 4.87 -11.85
CA ILE A 2 6.06 4.43 -10.79
C ILE A 2 7.42 5.11 -11.01
N ILE A 3 7.97 5.72 -9.98
CA ILE A 3 9.31 6.31 -10.00
C ILE A 3 10.27 5.43 -9.19
N GLY A 4 11.33 4.97 -9.84
CA GLY A 4 12.31 4.02 -9.33
C GLY A 4 12.00 2.57 -9.70
N GLY A 5 12.90 1.95 -10.47
CA GLY A 5 12.82 0.58 -10.98
C GLY A 5 13.28 -0.49 -9.99
N SER A 6 13.05 -0.30 -8.70
CA SER A 6 13.47 -1.22 -7.65
C SER A 6 12.84 -2.61 -7.79
N THR A 7 13.33 -3.59 -7.03
CA THR A 7 12.72 -4.93 -6.96
C THR A 7 11.24 -4.84 -6.55
N THR A 8 10.90 -3.93 -5.65
CA THR A 8 9.51 -3.67 -5.26
C THR A 8 8.67 -3.16 -6.43
N ALA A 9 9.23 -2.25 -7.24
CA ALA A 9 8.56 -1.74 -8.43
C ALA A 9 8.26 -2.85 -9.44
N TYR A 10 9.21 -3.76 -9.66
CA TYR A 10 9.01 -4.93 -10.52
C TYR A 10 7.83 -5.79 -10.09
N TYR A 11 7.80 -6.20 -8.80
CA TYR A 11 6.71 -7.05 -8.31
C TYR A 11 5.36 -6.32 -8.30
N LEU A 12 5.34 -5.03 -7.96
CA LEU A 12 4.14 -4.21 -8.01
C LEU A 12 3.61 -4.13 -9.45
N ALA A 13 4.46 -3.75 -10.40
CA ALA A 13 4.10 -3.64 -11.81
C ALA A 13 3.57 -4.97 -12.36
N LYS A 14 4.24 -6.07 -12.05
CA LYS A 14 3.80 -7.41 -12.46
C LYS A 14 2.38 -7.74 -11.99
N GLN A 15 2.05 -7.40 -10.74
CA GLN A 15 0.70 -7.62 -10.20
C GLN A 15 -0.33 -6.69 -10.86
N LEU A 16 -0.02 -5.39 -10.99
CA LEU A 16 -0.91 -4.41 -11.61
C LEU A 16 -1.24 -4.80 -13.07
N LEU A 17 -0.25 -5.23 -13.83
CA LEU A 17 -0.44 -5.68 -15.20
C LEU A 17 -1.34 -6.92 -15.29
N THR A 18 -1.30 -7.85 -14.32
CA THR A 18 -2.23 -9.00 -14.29
C THR A 18 -3.66 -8.58 -13.98
N MET A 19 -3.84 -7.44 -13.32
CA MET A 19 -5.15 -6.83 -13.05
C MET A 19 -5.68 -5.97 -14.22
N GLY A 20 -4.91 -5.87 -15.32
CA GLY A 20 -5.27 -5.05 -16.48
C GLY A 20 -5.02 -3.55 -16.28
N ILE A 21 -4.17 -3.18 -15.35
CA ILE A 21 -3.79 -1.79 -15.08
C ILE A 21 -2.52 -1.48 -15.87
N ASP A 22 -2.56 -0.41 -16.65
CA ASP A 22 -1.39 0.07 -17.40
C ASP A 22 -0.33 0.64 -16.44
N VAL A 23 0.92 0.30 -16.70
CA VAL A 23 2.04 0.69 -15.84
C VAL A 23 3.13 1.37 -16.66
N LYS A 24 3.55 2.54 -16.20
CA LYS A 24 4.80 3.20 -16.60
C LYS A 24 5.79 3.18 -15.45
N ILE A 25 7.07 2.92 -15.73
CA ILE A 25 8.16 2.99 -14.74
C ILE A 25 9.24 3.91 -15.29
N ILE A 26 9.68 4.88 -14.50
CA ILE A 26 10.83 5.73 -14.79
C ILE A 26 11.97 5.31 -13.86
N ASP A 27 13.13 5.02 -14.43
CA ASP A 27 14.37 4.79 -13.70
C ASP A 27 15.56 5.38 -14.43
N LYS A 28 16.55 5.91 -13.71
CA LYS A 28 17.74 6.51 -14.30
C LYS A 28 18.81 5.49 -14.68
N ASN A 29 18.76 4.30 -14.15
CA ASN A 29 19.73 3.25 -14.42
C ASN A 29 19.35 2.53 -15.73
N ARG A 30 20.17 2.72 -16.76
CA ARG A 30 19.94 2.15 -18.08
C ARG A 30 19.89 0.62 -18.08
N GLU A 31 20.81 -0.04 -17.38
CA GLU A 31 20.84 -1.50 -17.30
C GLU A 31 19.56 -2.02 -16.64
N ARG A 32 19.08 -1.32 -15.62
CA ARG A 32 17.83 -1.65 -14.95
C ARG A 32 16.62 -1.45 -15.84
N CYS A 33 16.61 -0.41 -16.65
CA CYS A 33 15.55 -0.16 -17.64
C CYS A 33 15.50 -1.27 -18.69
N GLU A 34 16.65 -1.70 -19.21
CA GLU A 34 16.78 -2.79 -20.17
C GLU A 34 16.25 -4.10 -19.55
N GLU A 35 16.69 -4.44 -18.32
CA GLU A 35 16.20 -5.60 -17.60
C GLU A 35 14.67 -5.58 -17.37
N LEU A 36 14.14 -4.44 -16.92
CA LEU A 36 12.70 -4.28 -16.69
C LEU A 36 11.89 -4.39 -17.99
N SER A 37 12.41 -3.90 -19.10
CA SER A 37 11.75 -4.01 -20.41
C SER A 37 11.61 -5.47 -20.84
N ASP A 38 12.63 -6.28 -20.59
CA ASP A 38 12.58 -7.73 -20.87
C ASP A 38 11.61 -8.47 -19.92
N LEU A 39 11.63 -8.12 -18.64
CA LEU A 39 10.81 -8.79 -17.63
C LEU A 39 9.34 -8.38 -17.65
N LEU A 40 9.02 -7.17 -18.10
CA LEU A 40 7.69 -6.56 -18.10
C LEU A 40 7.30 -6.06 -19.51
N PRO A 41 7.12 -6.93 -20.49
CA PRO A 41 6.90 -6.52 -21.89
C PRO A 41 5.59 -5.74 -22.11
N LYS A 42 4.70 -5.70 -21.13
CA LYS A 42 3.46 -4.92 -21.18
C LYS A 42 3.55 -3.58 -20.45
N ALA A 43 4.64 -3.32 -19.71
CA ALA A 43 4.86 -2.03 -19.09
C ALA A 43 5.59 -1.08 -20.03
N THR A 44 5.38 0.21 -19.87
CA THR A 44 6.20 1.24 -20.51
C THR A 44 7.38 1.55 -19.59
N ILE A 45 8.60 1.29 -20.03
CA ILE A 45 9.81 1.58 -19.27
C ILE A 45 10.51 2.79 -19.88
N ILE A 46 10.80 3.77 -19.05
CA ILE A 46 11.41 5.03 -19.44
C ILE A 46 12.75 5.16 -18.72
N CYS A 47 13.82 5.29 -19.49
CA CYS A 47 15.14 5.54 -18.93
C CYS A 47 15.33 7.05 -18.82
N GLY A 48 15.17 7.58 -17.59
CA GLY A 48 15.24 9.01 -17.32
C GLY A 48 15.40 9.31 -15.86
N GLU A 49 15.76 10.55 -15.55
CA GLU A 49 15.84 11.03 -14.17
C GLU A 49 14.44 11.33 -13.65
N GLY A 50 13.98 10.54 -12.68
CA GLY A 50 12.63 10.69 -12.12
C GLY A 50 12.40 11.97 -11.32
N THR A 51 13.47 12.70 -10.98
CA THR A 51 13.40 14.02 -10.31
C THR A 51 13.35 15.17 -11.29
N ASP A 52 13.51 14.90 -12.59
CA ASP A 52 13.38 15.90 -13.64
C ASP A 52 11.91 16.17 -13.93
N GLN A 53 11.49 17.41 -13.67
CA GLN A 53 10.09 17.83 -13.84
C GLN A 53 9.63 17.77 -15.29
N ASP A 54 10.52 18.07 -16.24
CA ASP A 54 10.20 18.03 -17.67
C ASP A 54 9.90 16.58 -18.10
N VAL A 55 10.69 15.63 -17.63
CA VAL A 55 10.44 14.19 -17.87
C VAL A 55 9.09 13.77 -17.27
N LEU A 56 8.76 14.19 -16.06
CA LEU A 56 7.49 13.84 -15.43
C LEU A 56 6.29 14.43 -16.20
N MET A 57 6.44 15.66 -16.70
CA MET A 57 5.39 16.32 -17.46
C MET A 57 5.22 15.71 -18.85
N GLU A 58 6.30 15.39 -19.55
CA GLU A 58 6.29 14.70 -20.85
C GLU A 58 5.65 13.32 -20.75
N GLU A 59 5.92 12.60 -19.66
CA GLU A 59 5.34 11.28 -19.41
C GLU A 59 3.91 11.33 -18.88
N GLY A 60 3.38 12.52 -18.69
CA GLY A 60 1.97 12.75 -18.47
C GLY A 60 1.52 12.57 -17.03
N VAL A 61 2.31 13.00 -16.04
CA VAL A 61 1.94 12.93 -14.62
C VAL A 61 0.53 13.49 -14.35
N ASN A 62 0.12 14.51 -15.11
CA ASN A 62 -1.20 15.17 -14.99
C ASN A 62 -2.38 14.28 -15.34
N TRP A 63 -2.14 13.17 -16.04
CA TRP A 63 -3.17 12.27 -16.56
C TRP A 63 -3.14 10.89 -15.90
N MET A 64 -2.25 10.69 -14.93
CA MET A 64 -2.13 9.42 -14.23
C MET A 64 -3.16 9.32 -13.12
N ASP A 65 -3.77 8.15 -12.96
CA ASP A 65 -4.66 7.86 -11.84
C ASP A 65 -3.89 7.71 -10.53
N SER A 66 -2.66 7.19 -10.61
CA SER A 66 -1.82 6.93 -9.44
C SER A 66 -0.34 7.22 -9.70
N PHE A 67 0.33 7.70 -8.68
CA PHE A 67 1.75 8.02 -8.67
C PHE A 67 2.45 7.33 -7.50
N VAL A 68 3.45 6.51 -7.79
CA VAL A 68 4.12 5.68 -6.79
C VAL A 68 5.60 5.99 -6.79
N THR A 69 6.15 6.39 -5.65
CA THR A 69 7.57 6.70 -5.52
C THR A 69 8.29 5.60 -4.73
N LEU A 70 9.26 4.94 -5.39
CA LEU A 70 9.99 3.79 -4.87
C LEU A 70 11.51 3.93 -5.01
N THR A 71 12.02 5.17 -5.09
CA THR A 71 13.48 5.43 -5.10
C THR A 71 14.09 5.07 -3.73
N ASP A 72 15.40 5.08 -3.64
CA ASP A 72 16.10 4.79 -2.37
C ASP A 72 16.29 6.03 -1.48
N VAL A 73 15.88 7.21 -1.95
CA VAL A 73 15.99 8.48 -1.25
C VAL A 73 14.61 8.94 -0.78
N ASP A 74 14.39 8.94 0.51
CA ASP A 74 13.08 9.25 1.12
C ASP A 74 12.63 10.68 0.81
N GLU A 75 13.56 11.64 0.84
CA GLU A 75 13.30 13.06 0.54
C GLU A 75 12.84 13.24 -0.93
N GLU A 76 13.47 12.53 -1.87
CA GLU A 76 13.03 12.51 -3.26
C GLU A 76 11.61 11.95 -3.38
N ASN A 77 11.34 10.82 -2.74
CA ASN A 77 10.02 10.19 -2.78
C ASN A 77 8.92 11.14 -2.26
N ILE A 78 9.20 11.87 -1.18
CA ILE A 78 8.26 12.83 -0.59
C ILE A 78 8.04 14.02 -1.54
N LEU A 79 9.13 14.64 -2.03
CA LEU A 79 9.03 15.79 -2.93
C LEU A 79 8.34 15.45 -4.23
N LEU A 80 8.63 14.29 -4.82
CA LEU A 80 7.98 13.81 -6.04
C LEU A 80 6.48 13.59 -5.84
N SER A 81 6.07 13.03 -4.72
CA SER A 81 4.65 12.84 -4.42
C SER A 81 3.91 14.16 -4.22
N LEU A 82 4.53 15.15 -3.56
CA LEU A 82 3.99 16.50 -3.43
C LEU A 82 3.90 17.19 -4.80
N PHE A 83 4.94 17.08 -5.65
CA PHE A 83 4.93 17.59 -7.01
C PHE A 83 3.78 17.00 -7.83
N ALA A 84 3.59 15.68 -7.78
CA ALA A 84 2.50 15.02 -8.50
C ALA A 84 1.13 15.53 -8.03
N LYS A 85 0.93 15.74 -6.75
CA LYS A 85 -0.34 16.26 -6.21
C LYS A 85 -0.58 17.72 -6.58
N GLU A 86 0.47 18.55 -6.63
CA GLU A 86 0.35 19.94 -7.09
C GLU A 86 -0.15 20.02 -8.54
N HIS A 87 0.36 19.15 -9.42
CA HIS A 87 0.03 19.16 -10.84
C HIS A 87 -1.22 18.35 -11.18
N ALA A 88 -1.56 17.34 -10.37
CA ALA A 88 -2.71 16.49 -10.52
C ALA A 88 -3.43 16.28 -9.16
N PRO A 89 -4.25 17.23 -8.70
CA PRO A 89 -4.83 17.19 -7.33
C PRO A 89 -5.70 15.96 -7.02
N LYS A 90 -6.14 15.21 -8.04
CA LYS A 90 -6.92 13.99 -7.88
C LYS A 90 -6.09 12.71 -7.91
N ILE A 91 -4.80 12.82 -8.22
CA ILE A 91 -3.91 11.66 -8.31
C ILE A 91 -3.81 10.98 -6.94
N LYS A 92 -3.74 9.66 -6.95
CA LYS A 92 -3.48 8.89 -5.73
C LYS A 92 -1.98 8.68 -5.58
N SER A 93 -1.39 9.32 -4.57
CA SER A 93 0.04 9.20 -4.32
C SER A 93 0.34 8.09 -3.30
N ILE A 94 1.38 7.31 -3.60
CA ILE A 94 1.92 6.29 -2.71
C ILE A 94 3.41 6.54 -2.56
N THR A 95 3.85 6.87 -1.35
CA THR A 95 5.20 7.32 -1.05
C THR A 95 5.93 6.31 -0.18
N LYS A 96 7.04 5.75 -0.67
CA LYS A 96 7.92 4.90 0.15
C LYS A 96 8.79 5.77 1.04
N VAL A 97 8.82 5.45 2.34
CA VAL A 97 9.72 6.05 3.33
C VAL A 97 10.39 4.95 4.15
N ASN A 98 11.71 4.96 4.21
CA ASN A 98 12.48 3.98 4.97
C ASN A 98 12.84 4.46 6.37
N ASN A 99 12.98 5.78 6.55
CA ASN A 99 13.40 6.40 7.79
C ASN A 99 12.23 7.09 8.50
N THR A 100 11.98 6.69 9.73
CA THR A 100 10.87 7.18 10.54
C THR A 100 11.24 8.34 11.47
N THR A 101 12.45 8.87 11.36
CA THR A 101 12.94 9.95 12.24
C THR A 101 12.07 11.20 12.14
N PHE A 102 11.50 11.46 10.97
CA PHE A 102 10.67 12.65 10.71
C PHE A 102 9.17 12.34 10.54
N ASP A 103 8.70 11.20 11.03
CA ASP A 103 7.30 10.77 10.86
C ASP A 103 6.29 11.83 11.29
N GLU A 104 6.53 12.54 12.39
CA GLU A 104 5.63 13.61 12.85
C GLU A 104 5.52 14.77 11.85
N VAL A 105 6.57 15.04 11.09
CA VAL A 105 6.58 16.09 10.06
C VAL A 105 5.93 15.53 8.79
N ILE A 106 6.33 14.34 8.37
CA ILE A 106 5.85 13.70 7.15
C ILE A 106 4.32 13.49 7.21
N ASN A 107 3.79 13.07 8.37
CA ASN A 107 2.35 12.89 8.58
C ASN A 107 1.52 14.19 8.56
N LYS A 108 2.17 15.37 8.54
CA LYS A 108 1.50 16.65 8.36
C LYS A 108 1.50 17.14 6.91
N LEU A 109 2.26 16.47 6.04
CA LEU A 109 2.27 16.76 4.62
C LEU A 109 1.01 16.18 3.97
N ASP A 110 0.58 16.82 2.90
CA ASP A 110 -0.58 16.35 2.12
C ASP A 110 -0.20 15.17 1.21
N LEU A 111 0.11 14.02 1.83
CA LEU A 111 0.41 12.77 1.17
C LEU A 111 -0.73 11.77 1.41
N ASP A 112 -1.19 11.07 0.36
CA ASP A 112 -2.33 10.15 0.49
C ASP A 112 -1.96 8.88 1.25
N SER A 113 -0.88 8.22 0.83
CA SER A 113 -0.44 6.97 1.43
C SER A 113 1.07 6.94 1.60
N ILE A 114 1.51 6.71 2.82
CA ILE A 114 2.93 6.54 3.13
C ILE A 114 3.15 5.07 3.49
N ILE A 115 4.12 4.45 2.82
CA ILE A 115 4.48 3.05 3.05
C ILE A 115 5.86 2.99 3.69
N TYR A 116 5.92 2.33 4.83
CA TYR A 116 7.15 1.99 5.54
C TYR A 116 7.44 0.50 5.34
N PRO A 117 8.32 0.09 4.41
CA PRO A 117 8.54 -1.32 4.06
C PRO A 117 8.88 -2.20 5.26
N LYS A 118 9.66 -1.67 6.21
CA LYS A 118 10.05 -2.37 7.43
C LYS A 118 8.82 -2.75 8.27
N TYR A 119 7.86 -1.85 8.41
CA TYR A 119 6.64 -2.10 9.20
C TYR A 119 5.71 -3.06 8.47
N VAL A 120 5.50 -2.88 7.16
CA VAL A 120 4.68 -3.79 6.35
C VAL A 120 5.23 -5.22 6.43
N THR A 121 6.54 -5.39 6.30
CA THR A 121 7.19 -6.70 6.41
C THR A 121 7.03 -7.29 7.81
N ALA A 122 7.28 -6.51 8.86
CA ALA A 122 7.12 -6.97 10.24
C ALA A 122 5.68 -7.37 10.55
N GLU A 123 4.70 -6.59 10.11
CA GLU A 123 3.28 -6.90 10.29
C GLU A 123 2.87 -8.18 9.55
N TYR A 124 3.38 -8.38 8.33
CA TYR A 124 3.15 -9.60 7.58
C TYR A 124 3.69 -10.84 8.33
N ILE A 125 4.93 -10.76 8.86
CA ILE A 125 5.54 -11.84 9.65
C ILE A 125 4.72 -12.11 10.91
N VAL A 126 4.34 -11.06 11.65
CA VAL A 126 3.52 -11.21 12.86
C VAL A 126 2.18 -11.85 12.54
N ARG A 127 1.54 -11.47 11.45
CA ARG A 127 0.30 -12.08 10.97
C ARG A 127 0.49 -13.56 10.69
N TYR A 128 1.55 -13.93 9.96
CA TYR A 128 1.88 -15.31 9.66
C TYR A 128 2.10 -16.15 10.93
N VAL A 129 2.91 -15.65 11.87
CA VAL A 129 3.18 -16.33 13.15
C VAL A 129 1.91 -16.51 13.97
N ARG A 130 1.05 -15.49 14.02
CA ARG A 130 -0.25 -15.57 14.70
C ARG A 130 -1.16 -16.60 14.04
N ALA A 131 -1.23 -16.65 12.71
CA ALA A 131 -2.00 -17.64 11.98
C ALA A 131 -1.53 -19.06 12.29
N MET A 132 -0.23 -19.31 12.32
CA MET A 132 0.35 -20.61 12.69
C MET A 132 0.05 -21.00 14.15
N LYS A 133 0.14 -20.05 15.07
CA LYS A 133 -0.16 -20.29 16.49
C LYS A 133 -1.64 -20.54 16.74
N ASN A 134 -2.50 -19.99 15.91
CA ASN A 134 -3.96 -20.04 16.03
C ASN A 134 -4.58 -21.22 15.25
N THR A 135 -3.79 -22.18 14.77
CA THR A 135 -4.28 -23.39 14.09
C THR A 135 -5.22 -24.24 14.97
N ILE A 136 -5.34 -23.90 16.23
CA ILE A 136 -6.29 -24.50 17.18
C ILE A 136 -7.29 -23.41 17.62
N GLY A 137 -8.27 -23.08 16.75
CA GLY A 137 -9.52 -22.42 17.18
C GLY A 137 -9.67 -20.92 17.00
N SER A 138 -8.76 -20.19 16.36
CA SER A 138 -9.03 -18.78 16.04
C SER A 138 -9.14 -18.54 14.54
N ASN A 139 -10.26 -17.94 14.16
CA ASN A 139 -10.62 -17.60 12.77
C ASN A 139 -10.18 -16.19 12.39
N VAL A 140 -9.11 -15.64 12.99
CA VAL A 140 -8.60 -14.30 12.66
C VAL A 140 -7.89 -14.35 11.31
N GLU A 141 -8.43 -13.65 10.30
CA GLU A 141 -7.83 -13.56 8.98
C GLU A 141 -6.88 -12.36 8.88
N THR A 142 -7.29 -11.21 9.38
CA THR A 142 -6.51 -9.98 9.22
C THR A 142 -6.50 -9.15 10.49
N LEU A 143 -5.36 -8.53 10.78
CA LEU A 143 -5.20 -7.49 11.79
C LEU A 143 -4.84 -6.19 11.07
N TYR A 144 -5.63 -5.16 11.31
CA TYR A 144 -5.35 -3.80 10.84
C TYR A 144 -4.95 -2.94 12.04
N ARG A 145 -3.90 -2.15 11.88
CA ARG A 145 -3.55 -1.10 12.83
C ARG A 145 -4.00 0.25 12.29
N LEU A 146 -4.81 0.91 13.06
CA LEU A 146 -5.45 2.17 12.68
C LEU A 146 -5.00 3.29 13.62
N VAL A 147 -5.15 4.55 13.15
CA VAL A 147 -4.88 5.75 13.95
C VAL A 147 -3.49 5.71 14.59
N ASN A 148 -2.44 5.62 13.76
CA ASN A 148 -1.03 5.59 14.20
C ASN A 148 -0.76 4.52 15.27
N ASN A 149 -1.20 3.28 15.02
CA ASN A 149 -1.05 2.12 15.92
C ASN A 149 -1.79 2.23 17.27
N ARG A 150 -2.73 3.16 17.41
CA ARG A 150 -3.51 3.34 18.66
C ARG A 150 -4.73 2.43 18.74
N VAL A 151 -5.18 1.91 17.59
CA VAL A 151 -6.36 1.05 17.49
C VAL A 151 -6.00 -0.17 16.65
N GLU A 152 -6.45 -1.35 17.07
CA GLU A 152 -6.34 -2.59 16.30
C GLU A 152 -7.75 -3.01 15.85
N ALA A 153 -7.90 -3.30 14.55
CA ALA A 153 -9.09 -3.92 13.99
C ALA A 153 -8.74 -5.36 13.56
N LEU A 154 -9.58 -6.30 13.96
CA LEU A 154 -9.41 -7.71 13.68
C LEU A 154 -10.56 -8.18 12.77
N GLU A 155 -10.23 -8.85 11.69
CA GLU A 155 -11.18 -9.49 10.80
C GLU A 155 -11.22 -10.98 11.06
N PHE A 156 -12.43 -11.51 11.18
CA PHE A 156 -12.67 -12.92 11.47
C PHE A 156 -13.60 -13.52 10.45
N VAL A 157 -13.29 -14.72 9.95
CA VAL A 157 -14.25 -15.57 9.24
C VAL A 157 -14.70 -16.69 10.17
N ILE A 158 -16.00 -16.76 10.42
CA ILE A 158 -16.58 -17.81 11.23
C ILE A 158 -16.79 -19.06 10.34
N ARG A 159 -15.93 -20.05 10.50
CA ARG A 159 -15.92 -21.28 9.66
C ARG A 159 -16.50 -22.51 10.36
N GLN A 160 -16.74 -22.43 11.65
CA GLN A 160 -17.25 -23.54 12.48
C GLN A 160 -18.39 -23.04 13.38
N SER A 161 -19.10 -23.97 14.04
CA SER A 161 -20.13 -23.60 14.98
C SER A 161 -19.60 -22.62 16.03
N SER A 162 -20.28 -21.50 16.17
CA SER A 162 -19.93 -20.45 17.12
C SER A 162 -21.16 -20.09 17.97
N PRO A 163 -20.96 -19.70 19.23
CA PRO A 163 -22.06 -19.30 20.10
C PRO A 163 -22.85 -18.09 19.61
N ILE A 164 -22.40 -17.42 18.54
CA ILE A 164 -23.07 -16.26 17.95
C ILE A 164 -23.84 -16.60 16.67
N LEU A 165 -23.75 -17.84 16.16
CA LEU A 165 -24.47 -18.26 14.97
C LEU A 165 -25.91 -18.66 15.32
N ASP A 166 -26.83 -18.37 14.39
CA ASP A 166 -28.24 -18.73 14.48
C ASP A 166 -28.99 -18.13 15.70
N ILE A 167 -28.42 -17.12 16.33
CA ILE A 167 -29.04 -16.41 17.44
C ILE A 167 -29.40 -14.99 16.97
N PRO A 168 -30.67 -14.54 17.11
CA PRO A 168 -31.04 -13.17 16.87
C PRO A 168 -30.18 -12.20 17.71
N LEU A 169 -29.77 -11.08 17.12
CA LEU A 169 -28.92 -10.08 17.78
C LEU A 169 -29.46 -9.58 19.13
N GLU A 170 -30.77 -9.45 19.24
CA GLU A 170 -31.46 -9.06 20.47
C GLU A 170 -31.27 -10.07 21.64
N LYS A 171 -30.92 -11.33 21.30
CA LYS A 171 -30.68 -12.41 22.27
C LYS A 171 -29.19 -12.69 22.52
N LEU A 172 -28.30 -11.97 21.80
CA LEU A 172 -26.88 -12.12 21.99
C LEU A 172 -26.41 -11.52 23.31
N SER A 173 -25.83 -12.36 24.17
CA SER A 173 -25.16 -11.89 25.39
C SER A 173 -23.75 -11.42 25.06
N LEU A 174 -23.58 -10.12 24.85
CA LEU A 174 -22.28 -9.52 24.58
C LEU A 174 -21.52 -9.28 25.90
N LYS A 175 -20.18 -9.34 25.81
CA LYS A 175 -19.32 -8.95 26.95
C LYS A 175 -19.54 -7.46 27.28
N LYS A 176 -19.35 -7.10 28.55
CA LYS A 176 -19.38 -5.69 28.95
C LYS A 176 -18.37 -4.88 28.11
N ASN A 177 -18.76 -3.67 27.75
CA ASN A 177 -17.97 -2.74 26.93
C ASN A 177 -17.76 -3.18 25.45
N LEU A 178 -18.65 -4.01 24.92
CA LEU A 178 -18.71 -4.36 23.52
C LEU A 178 -19.90 -3.66 22.86
N LEU A 179 -19.67 -3.04 21.70
CA LEU A 179 -20.71 -2.38 20.91
C LEU A 179 -20.71 -2.94 19.48
N ILE A 180 -21.88 -3.27 18.97
CA ILE A 180 -22.07 -3.57 17.55
C ILE A 180 -22.25 -2.24 16.83
N ALA A 181 -21.25 -1.82 16.05
CA ALA A 181 -21.27 -0.53 15.37
C ALA A 181 -22.07 -0.55 14.05
N SER A 182 -21.98 -1.65 13.30
CA SER A 182 -22.72 -1.80 12.04
C SER A 182 -22.92 -3.26 11.67
N ILE A 183 -23.90 -3.53 10.81
CA ILE A 183 -24.15 -4.83 10.20
C ILE A 183 -24.42 -4.58 8.73
N TYR A 184 -23.65 -5.27 7.89
CA TYR A 184 -23.87 -5.31 6.45
C TYR A 184 -24.46 -6.69 6.08
N ARG A 185 -25.45 -6.71 5.17
CA ARG A 185 -26.05 -7.91 4.60
C ARG A 185 -26.15 -7.71 3.10
N ASP A 186 -25.77 -8.70 2.34
CA ASP A 186 -26.02 -8.78 0.91
C ASP A 186 -27.51 -9.03 0.63
#